data_187812ba9dc4c75abd455ef68e6484ad
#
_entry.id   187812ba9dc4c75abd455ef68e6484ad
#
_cell.length_a   1.000
_cell.length_b   1.000
_cell.length_c   1.000
_cell.angle_alpha   90.00
_cell.angle_beta   90.00
_cell.angle_gamma   90.00
#
_symmetry.space_group_name_H-M   'P 1'
#
loop_
_entity.id
_entity.type
_entity.pdbx_description
1 polymer ?
#
loop_
_entity_poly.entity_id
_entity_poly.type
_entity_poly.pdbx_seq_one_letter_code
_entity_poly.pdbx_strand_id
1 'polypeptide(L)'
;MSQRPLELILARNLLSSLSTPAFLVDEDGVLVFYNDAAGALLGKRFEEAGRMRPEEWGTAFGPVDASGGAIAIEELPLTLALRRGRPAHSRFQIRSLDGADHVIEVSAVPIVTTEGTSGAIAIFWPVEEG
;
A
#
# COMPACT_ATOMS: atom_id res chain seq x y z
N MET A 1 19.86 14.03 -12.31
CA MET A 1 18.72 14.28 -11.44
C MET A 1 17.55 13.41 -11.89
N SER A 2 17.11 12.54 -11.04
CA SER A 2 16.02 11.66 -11.42
C SER A 2 14.68 12.39 -11.29
N GLN A 3 13.89 12.35 -12.34
CA GLN A 3 12.53 12.83 -12.31
C GLN A 3 11.63 11.66 -11.92
N ARG A 4 10.57 11.96 -11.18
CA ARG A 4 9.57 10.96 -10.86
C ARG A 4 8.90 10.52 -12.16
N PRO A 5 8.74 9.21 -12.39
CA PRO A 5 8.07 8.76 -13.61
C PRO A 5 6.68 9.35 -13.75
N LEU A 6 6.30 9.68 -14.98
CA LEU A 6 5.00 10.27 -15.28
C LEU A 6 3.86 9.38 -14.80
N GLU A 7 3.99 8.07 -14.95
CA GLU A 7 2.96 7.13 -14.52
C GLU A 7 2.71 7.17 -13.02
N LEU A 8 3.72 7.48 -12.19
CA LEU A 8 3.52 7.63 -10.76
C LEU A 8 2.79 8.94 -10.44
N ILE A 9 3.09 10.00 -11.18
CA ILE A 9 2.39 11.28 -11.02
C ILE A 9 0.92 11.12 -11.36
N LEU A 10 0.63 10.44 -12.47
CA LEU A 10 -0.75 10.19 -12.90
C LEU A 10 -1.49 9.29 -11.91
N ALA A 11 -0.81 8.26 -11.40
CA ALA A 11 -1.38 7.36 -10.40
C ALA A 11 -1.73 8.14 -9.14
N ARG A 12 -0.82 8.98 -8.65
CA ARG A 12 -1.07 9.80 -7.47
C ARG A 12 -2.30 10.69 -7.65
N ASN A 13 -2.41 11.33 -8.82
CA ASN A 13 -3.55 12.19 -9.11
C ASN A 13 -4.86 11.39 -9.11
N LEU A 14 -4.85 10.20 -9.69
CA LEU A 14 -6.01 9.33 -9.69
C LEU A 14 -6.39 8.91 -8.27
N LEU A 15 -5.42 8.45 -7.49
CA LEU A 15 -5.68 7.98 -6.13
C LEU A 15 -6.21 9.08 -5.23
N SER A 16 -5.79 10.33 -5.46
CA SER A 16 -6.27 11.49 -4.71
C SER A 16 -7.77 11.70 -4.88
N SER A 17 -8.33 11.22 -5.97
CA SER A 17 -9.75 11.36 -6.28
C SER A 17 -10.61 10.21 -5.78
N LEU A 18 -9.97 9.13 -5.27
CA LEU A 18 -10.71 7.95 -4.82
C LEU A 18 -11.14 8.10 -3.37
N SER A 19 -12.31 7.55 -3.06
CA SER A 19 -12.80 7.45 -1.69
C SER A 19 -12.43 6.12 -1.03
N THR A 20 -11.76 5.23 -1.75
CA THR A 20 -11.27 3.96 -1.24
C THR A 20 -9.81 4.10 -0.84
N PRO A 21 -9.41 3.58 0.33
CA PRO A 21 -8.00 3.64 0.75
C PRO A 21 -7.05 3.07 -0.29
N ALA A 22 -5.98 3.79 -0.58
CA ALA A 22 -5.01 3.36 -1.58
C ALA A 22 -3.60 3.84 -1.24
N PHE A 23 -2.63 2.97 -1.54
CA PHE A 23 -1.20 3.22 -1.40
C PHE A 23 -0.55 3.22 -2.78
N LEU A 24 0.52 4.01 -2.91
CA LEU A 24 1.36 4.02 -4.10
C LEU A 24 2.81 3.83 -3.68
N VAL A 25 3.46 2.82 -4.27
CA VAL A 25 4.90 2.64 -4.08
C VAL A 25 5.63 2.78 -5.41
N ASP A 26 6.90 3.18 -5.34
CA ASP A 26 7.75 3.27 -6.52
C ASP A 26 8.40 1.92 -6.83
N GLU A 27 9.30 1.88 -7.81
CA GLU A 27 9.95 0.64 -8.24
C GLU A 27 10.84 0.01 -7.16
N ASP A 28 11.27 0.78 -6.18
CA ASP A 28 12.06 0.28 -5.05
C ASP A 28 11.20 -0.12 -3.86
N GLY A 29 9.88 -0.01 -4.00
CA GLY A 29 8.95 -0.32 -2.93
C GLY A 29 8.78 0.78 -1.90
N VAL A 30 9.33 1.96 -2.16
CA VAL A 30 9.16 3.10 -1.26
C VAL A 30 7.73 3.62 -1.38
N LEU A 31 7.05 3.73 -0.23
CA LEU A 31 5.72 4.32 -0.19
C LEU A 31 5.86 5.82 -0.44
N VAL A 32 5.33 6.26 -1.58
CA VAL A 32 5.48 7.66 -2.00
C VAL A 32 4.19 8.46 -1.87
N PHE A 33 3.08 7.78 -1.60
CA PHE A 33 1.79 8.44 -1.40
C PHE A 33 0.74 7.47 -0.87
N TYR A 34 -0.17 7.97 -0.04
CA TYR A 34 -1.46 7.34 0.18
C TYR A 34 -2.52 8.43 0.28
N ASN A 35 -3.75 8.10 -0.10
CA ASN A 35 -4.81 9.08 -0.19
C ASN A 35 -5.47 9.36 1.17
N ASP A 36 -6.39 10.33 1.19
CA ASP A 36 -7.06 10.72 2.44
C ASP A 36 -7.88 9.58 3.04
N ALA A 37 -8.48 8.73 2.20
CA ALA A 37 -9.22 7.58 2.68
C ALA A 37 -8.31 6.61 3.45
N ALA A 38 -7.11 6.38 2.93
CA ALA A 38 -6.11 5.56 3.62
C ALA A 38 -5.69 6.22 4.94
N GLY A 39 -5.47 7.53 4.91
CA GLY A 39 -5.11 8.27 6.11
C GLY A 39 -6.17 8.19 7.20
N ALA A 40 -7.44 8.22 6.82
CA ALA A 40 -8.54 8.08 7.78
C ALA A 40 -8.54 6.70 8.44
N LEU A 41 -8.28 5.65 7.66
CA LEU A 41 -8.22 4.29 8.19
C LEU A 41 -6.98 4.07 9.07
N LEU A 42 -5.85 4.61 8.64
CA LEU A 42 -4.56 4.38 9.30
C LEU A 42 -4.32 5.29 10.51
N GLY A 43 -5.10 6.37 10.62
CA GLY A 43 -4.99 7.28 11.75
C GLY A 43 -3.95 8.39 11.57
N LYS A 44 -3.42 8.56 10.37
CA LYS A 44 -2.43 9.61 10.11
C LYS A 44 -2.42 9.96 8.62
N ARG A 45 -2.44 11.24 8.32
CA ARG A 45 -2.41 11.72 6.93
C ARG A 45 -1.01 11.54 6.34
N PHE A 46 -0.96 11.35 5.02
CA PHE A 46 0.33 11.18 4.34
C PHE A 46 1.24 12.40 4.52
N GLU A 47 0.69 13.59 4.53
CA GLU A 47 1.44 14.82 4.73
C GLU A 47 2.17 14.84 6.07
N GLU A 48 1.67 14.08 7.04
CA GLU A 48 2.31 13.95 8.36
C GLU A 48 3.26 12.75 8.42
N ALA A 49 2.88 11.65 7.78
CA ALA A 49 3.69 10.42 7.81
C ALA A 49 4.91 10.51 6.90
N GLY A 50 4.73 11.10 5.72
CA GLY A 50 5.79 11.19 4.72
C GLY A 50 6.07 9.86 4.05
N ARG A 51 7.10 9.85 3.22
CA ARG A 51 7.55 8.66 2.52
C ARG A 51 8.07 7.62 3.50
N MET A 52 7.83 6.35 3.17
CA MET A 52 8.30 5.24 4.01
C MET A 52 8.97 4.19 3.14
N ARG A 53 10.14 3.73 3.58
CA ARG A 53 10.80 2.60 2.94
C ARG A 53 10.03 1.31 3.23
N PRO A 54 10.24 0.25 2.43
CA PRO A 54 9.52 -1.01 2.64
C PRO A 54 9.57 -1.52 4.08
N GLU A 55 10.73 -1.51 4.70
CA GLU A 55 10.88 -1.98 6.08
C GLU A 55 10.14 -1.08 7.08
N GLU A 56 9.88 0.17 6.73
CA GLU A 56 9.13 1.08 7.59
C GLU A 56 7.62 0.86 7.49
N TRP A 57 7.06 0.88 6.26
CA TRP A 57 5.62 0.69 6.14
C TRP A 57 5.21 -0.78 6.38
N GLY A 58 6.12 -1.72 6.12
CA GLY A 58 5.87 -3.13 6.38
C GLY A 58 5.76 -3.47 7.86
N THR A 59 6.33 -2.63 8.74
CA THR A 59 6.25 -2.84 10.19
C THR A 59 5.34 -1.84 10.89
N ALA A 60 5.21 -0.63 10.34
CA ALA A 60 4.43 0.45 10.96
C ALA A 60 2.97 0.04 11.20
N PHE A 61 2.39 -0.74 10.30
CA PHE A 61 0.99 -1.14 10.39
C PHE A 61 0.79 -2.57 10.91
N GLY A 62 1.89 -3.25 11.28
CA GLY A 62 1.88 -4.54 11.95
C GLY A 62 1.01 -5.60 11.27
N PRO A 63 1.21 -5.89 9.96
CA PRO A 63 0.36 -6.87 9.29
C PRO A 63 0.53 -8.27 9.88
N VAL A 64 -0.60 -8.90 10.21
CA VAL A 64 -0.64 -10.25 10.77
C VAL A 64 -1.64 -11.10 10.01
N ASP A 65 -1.35 -12.39 9.91
CA ASP A 65 -2.22 -13.35 9.25
C ASP A 65 -3.36 -13.80 10.20
N ALA A 66 -4.21 -14.71 9.72
CA ALA A 66 -5.38 -15.17 10.47
C ALA A 66 -5.00 -15.88 11.78
N SER A 67 -3.78 -16.41 11.88
CA SER A 67 -3.30 -17.08 13.08
C SER A 67 -2.60 -16.13 14.06
N GLY A 68 -2.47 -14.85 13.70
CA GLY A 68 -1.79 -13.85 14.51
C GLY A 68 -0.31 -13.75 14.27
N GLY A 69 0.22 -14.51 13.30
CA GLY A 69 1.63 -14.44 12.95
C GLY A 69 1.97 -13.24 12.09
N ALA A 70 3.11 -12.62 12.33
CA ALA A 70 3.55 -11.48 11.53
C ALA A 70 3.76 -11.90 10.08
N ILE A 71 3.27 -11.07 9.14
CA ILE A 71 3.46 -11.32 7.72
C ILE A 71 4.75 -10.63 7.29
N ALA A 72 5.65 -11.39 6.68
CA ALA A 72 6.90 -10.83 6.15
C ALA A 72 6.59 -9.87 5.00
N ILE A 73 7.37 -8.80 4.89
CA ILE A 73 7.14 -7.80 3.85
C ILE A 73 7.18 -8.41 2.45
N GLU A 74 8.00 -9.46 2.25
CA GLU A 74 8.12 -10.15 0.97
C GLU A 74 6.84 -10.85 0.55
N GLU A 75 5.93 -11.09 1.49
CA GLU A 75 4.67 -11.78 1.24
C GLU A 75 3.48 -10.84 1.12
N LEU A 76 3.68 -9.54 1.34
CA LEU A 76 2.59 -8.56 1.23
C LEU A 76 2.21 -8.34 -0.23
N PRO A 77 0.91 -8.10 -0.52
CA PRO A 77 0.44 -7.93 -1.91
C PRO A 77 1.20 -6.88 -2.70
N LEU A 78 1.53 -5.74 -2.10
CA LEU A 78 2.30 -4.70 -2.79
C LEU A 78 3.65 -5.20 -3.25
N THR A 79 4.35 -5.91 -2.37
CA THR A 79 5.67 -6.46 -2.68
C THR A 79 5.57 -7.52 -3.77
N LEU A 80 4.56 -8.38 -3.69
CA LEU A 80 4.36 -9.43 -4.69
C LEU A 80 4.02 -8.84 -6.05
N ALA A 81 3.14 -7.84 -6.10
CA ALA A 81 2.80 -7.19 -7.36
C ALA A 81 4.01 -6.51 -7.98
N LEU A 82 4.81 -5.84 -7.15
CA LEU A 82 6.00 -5.13 -7.61
C LEU A 82 7.04 -6.09 -8.20
N ARG A 83 7.30 -7.20 -7.50
CA ARG A 83 8.33 -8.16 -7.90
C ARG A 83 7.91 -9.04 -9.08
N ARG A 84 6.65 -9.47 -9.09
CA ARG A 84 6.15 -10.41 -10.09
C ARG A 84 5.55 -9.75 -11.32
N GLY A 85 5.27 -8.45 -11.25
CA GLY A 85 4.64 -7.73 -12.34
C GLY A 85 3.21 -8.19 -12.62
N ARG A 86 2.52 -8.74 -11.62
CA ARG A 86 1.15 -9.26 -11.73
C ARG A 86 0.34 -8.85 -10.51
N PRO A 87 -1.00 -8.74 -10.64
CA PRO A 87 -1.84 -8.43 -9.50
C PRO A 87 -1.71 -9.47 -8.39
N ALA A 88 -1.86 -9.02 -7.15
CA ALA A 88 -1.86 -9.87 -5.98
C ALA A 88 -2.99 -9.44 -5.07
N HIS A 89 -3.58 -10.39 -4.35
CA HIS A 89 -4.70 -10.14 -3.47
C HIS A 89 -4.52 -10.93 -2.17
N SER A 90 -4.89 -10.31 -1.04
CA SER A 90 -4.80 -10.98 0.24
C SER A 90 -5.74 -10.34 1.26
N ARG A 91 -6.02 -11.07 2.32
CA ARG A 91 -6.77 -10.59 3.47
C ARG A 91 -5.88 -10.76 4.69
N PHE A 92 -5.74 -9.70 5.49
CA PHE A 92 -4.96 -9.79 6.73
C PHE A 92 -5.38 -8.65 7.66
N GLN A 93 -4.84 -8.66 8.87
CA GLN A 93 -5.13 -7.65 9.88
C GLN A 93 -3.98 -6.66 9.95
N ILE A 94 -4.32 -5.40 10.08
CA ILE A 94 -3.34 -4.35 10.35
C ILE A 94 -3.74 -3.62 11.63
N ARG A 95 -2.77 -2.92 12.22
CA ARG A 95 -3.02 -2.01 13.32
C ARG A 95 -2.78 -0.58 12.82
N SER A 96 -3.77 0.27 12.99
CA SER A 96 -3.63 1.68 12.66
C SER A 96 -2.73 2.36 13.67
N LEU A 97 -2.26 3.56 13.32
CA LEU A 97 -1.33 4.30 14.19
C LEU A 97 -1.99 4.77 15.49
N ASP A 98 -3.32 4.81 15.53
CA ASP A 98 -4.07 5.12 16.75
C ASP A 98 -4.35 3.88 17.61
N GLY A 99 -3.84 2.71 17.23
CA GLY A 99 -3.96 1.49 18.00
C GLY A 99 -5.15 0.60 17.68
N ALA A 100 -5.98 0.97 16.73
CA ALA A 100 -7.15 0.16 16.35
C ALA A 100 -6.74 -0.95 15.37
N ASP A 101 -7.31 -2.14 15.56
CA ASP A 101 -7.08 -3.27 14.66
C ASP A 101 -8.14 -3.32 13.58
N HIS A 102 -7.72 -3.60 12.34
CA HIS A 102 -8.62 -3.69 11.21
C HIS A 102 -8.29 -4.93 10.37
N VAL A 103 -9.30 -5.74 10.06
CA VAL A 103 -9.16 -6.78 9.05
C VAL A 103 -9.44 -6.11 7.71
N ILE A 104 -8.51 -6.23 6.78
CA ILE A 104 -8.63 -5.60 5.47
C ILE A 104 -8.47 -6.61 4.35
N GLU A 105 -9.08 -6.31 3.22
CA GLU A 105 -8.74 -6.97 1.97
C GLU A 105 -7.92 -6.00 1.14
N VAL A 106 -6.88 -6.52 0.50
CA VAL A 106 -5.95 -5.72 -0.29
C VAL A 106 -5.87 -6.30 -1.69
N SER A 107 -6.03 -5.45 -2.68
CA SER A 107 -5.77 -5.78 -4.07
C SER A 107 -4.64 -4.89 -4.55
N ALA A 108 -3.52 -5.48 -4.92
CA ALA A 108 -2.36 -4.74 -5.40
C ALA A 108 -2.17 -5.00 -6.88
N VAL A 109 -1.89 -3.95 -7.64
CA VAL A 109 -1.65 -4.04 -9.07
C VAL A 109 -0.33 -3.35 -9.40
N PRO A 110 0.48 -3.95 -10.31
CA PRO A 110 1.72 -3.30 -10.73
C PRO A 110 1.43 -2.22 -11.76
N ILE A 111 2.30 -1.21 -11.77
CA ILE A 111 2.31 -0.20 -12.82
C ILE A 111 3.39 -0.66 -13.80
N VAL A 112 2.96 -1.21 -14.95
CA VAL A 112 3.87 -1.80 -15.92
C VAL A 112 3.97 -0.88 -17.14
N THR A 113 5.19 -0.62 -17.55
CA THR A 113 5.50 0.17 -18.74
C THR A 113 6.34 -0.68 -19.68
N THR A 114 6.70 -0.12 -20.83
CA THR A 114 7.59 -0.80 -21.77
C THR A 114 8.97 -1.08 -21.18
N GLU A 115 9.34 -0.37 -20.13
CA GLU A 115 10.63 -0.55 -19.45
C GLU A 115 10.55 -1.47 -18.23
N GLY A 116 9.38 -2.05 -17.97
CA GLY A 116 9.17 -2.92 -16.84
C GLY A 116 8.25 -2.34 -15.80
N THR A 117 8.36 -2.82 -14.56
CA THR A 117 7.49 -2.37 -13.47
C THR A 117 8.05 -1.09 -12.86
N SER A 118 7.25 -0.02 -12.90
CA SER A 118 7.64 1.29 -12.38
C SER A 118 7.19 1.53 -10.94
N GLY A 119 6.28 0.71 -10.44
CA GLY A 119 5.72 0.85 -9.11
C GLY A 119 4.52 -0.05 -8.96
N ALA A 120 3.75 0.15 -7.90
CA ALA A 120 2.54 -0.63 -7.66
C ALA A 120 1.55 0.19 -6.84
N ILE A 121 0.27 -0.15 -7.01
CA ILE A 121 -0.84 0.46 -6.27
C ILE A 121 -1.50 -0.63 -5.45
N ALA A 122 -1.78 -0.36 -4.19
CA ALA A 122 -2.64 -1.22 -3.38
C ALA A 122 -3.92 -0.47 -3.07
N ILE A 123 -5.06 -1.10 -3.34
CA ILE A 123 -6.37 -0.60 -2.92
C ILE A 123 -6.82 -1.54 -1.82
N PHE A 124 -7.29 -1.00 -0.70
CA PHE A 124 -7.69 -1.85 0.40
C PHE A 124 -8.94 -1.29 1.08
N TRP A 125 -9.66 -2.16 1.77
CA TRP A 125 -10.88 -1.79 2.44
C TRP A 125 -11.09 -2.67 3.66
N PRO A 126 -11.72 -2.13 4.72
CA PRO A 126 -12.00 -2.94 5.90
C PRO A 126 -13.06 -3.97 5.59
N VAL A 127 -12.91 -5.15 6.19
CA VAL A 127 -13.87 -6.24 6.06
C VAL A 127 -14.69 -6.30 7.33
N GLU A 128 -16.01 -6.27 7.18
CA GLU A 128 -16.89 -6.45 8.33
C GLU A 128 -17.03 -7.92 8.62
N GLU A 129 -16.73 -8.27 9.87
CA GLU A 129 -16.98 -9.62 10.35
C GLU A 129 -18.38 -9.60 10.96
N GLY A 130 -19.31 -10.14 10.17
CA GLY A 130 -20.70 -10.19 10.57
C GLY A 130 -21.05 -11.40 11.38
#